data_3cfc54f5b5b815fb712c72bc19292266
#
_entry.id   3cfc54f5b5b815fb712c72bc19292266
#
_cell.length_a   1.000
_cell.length_b   1.000
_cell.length_c   1.000
_cell.angle_alpha   90.00
_cell.angle_beta   90.00
_cell.angle_gamma   90.00
#
_symmetry.space_group_name_H-M   'P 1'
#
loop_
_entity.id
_entity.type
_entity.pdbx_description
1 polymer ?
#
loop_
_entity_poly.entity_id
_entity_poly.type
_entity_poly.pdbx_seq_one_letter_code
_entity_poly.pdbx_strand_id
1 'polypeptide(L)'
;EAACKVVDHLMTQVGPGKVDIVSTGNYIGMPSSSVLEPVMYLYNRTKEERYLDFAKYIVGQWETPGGPQLISKAIAEVPVANRFPHPKTWFSRENGQKAYEMMSCYEGLLELYKVTGNPLYLSVVEKTVGHIVREEINVAGSGSAFECWYGGKERQTQPTYHTMETCVTFTWMQLCNRLLQMTGNSLYADYMETAIYNALMASLKADASQIAKY
;
A
#
# COMPACT_ATOMS: atom_id res chain seq x y z
N GLU A 1 11.97 21.99 5.85
CA GLU A 1 11.62 22.56 7.16
C GLU A 1 10.16 22.29 7.54
N ALA A 2 9.14 22.62 6.71
CA ALA A 2 7.73 22.40 7.05
C ALA A 2 7.41 20.91 7.29
N ALA A 3 7.87 20.01 6.42
CA ALA A 3 7.64 18.57 6.56
C ALA A 3 8.27 18.02 7.86
N CYS A 4 9.46 18.50 8.25
CA CYS A 4 10.08 18.12 9.53
C CYS A 4 9.17 18.50 10.70
N LYS A 5 8.66 19.73 10.72
CA LYS A 5 7.75 20.20 11.80
C LYS A 5 6.50 19.33 11.91
N VAL A 6 5.94 18.89 10.79
CA VAL A 6 4.75 18.01 10.78
C VAL A 6 5.07 16.65 11.40
N VAL A 7 6.16 16.01 10.95
CA VAL A 7 6.56 14.69 11.49
C VAL A 7 7.02 14.79 12.93
N ASP A 8 7.77 15.87 13.30
CA ASP A 8 8.16 16.13 14.68
C ASP A 8 6.94 16.26 15.60
N HIS A 9 5.91 16.99 15.13
CA HIS A 9 4.66 17.09 15.87
C HIS A 9 3.97 15.73 16.00
N LEU A 10 3.88 14.95 14.92
CA LEU A 10 3.34 13.58 14.96
C LEU A 10 4.08 12.75 16.01
N MET A 11 5.39 12.77 16.03
CA MET A 11 6.23 12.05 17.00
C MET A 11 6.05 12.51 18.45
N THR A 12 5.46 13.68 18.70
CA THR A 12 5.09 14.08 20.06
C THR A 12 3.85 13.34 20.56
N GLN A 13 2.99 12.88 19.68
CA GLN A 13 1.71 12.24 20.00
C GLN A 13 1.77 10.71 19.84
N VAL A 14 2.51 10.23 18.84
CA VAL A 14 2.59 8.83 18.44
C VAL A 14 4.00 8.31 18.63
N GLY A 15 4.15 7.10 19.17
CA GLY A 15 5.46 6.50 19.39
C GLY A 15 5.54 5.66 20.67
N PRO A 16 6.72 5.16 21.03
CA PRO A 16 6.92 4.37 22.24
C PRO A 16 6.46 5.13 23.50
N GLY A 17 5.59 4.54 24.29
CA GLY A 17 5.03 5.15 25.50
C GLY A 17 3.98 6.23 25.26
N LYS A 18 3.51 6.38 24.00
CA LYS A 18 2.48 7.32 23.56
C LYS A 18 1.34 6.53 22.88
N VAL A 19 0.53 7.23 22.09
CA VAL A 19 -0.47 6.57 21.25
C VAL A 19 0.23 5.65 20.24
N ASP A 20 -0.25 4.42 20.14
CA ASP A 20 0.26 3.47 19.17
C ASP A 20 -0.26 3.77 17.78
N ILE A 21 0.62 3.80 16.77
CA ILE A 21 0.25 4.17 15.41
C ILE A 21 -0.81 3.24 14.82
N VAL A 22 -0.75 1.94 15.10
CA VAL A 22 -1.72 0.98 14.58
C VAL A 22 -3.09 1.07 15.25
N SER A 23 -3.18 1.76 16.39
CA SER A 23 -4.45 2.08 17.05
C SER A 23 -5.10 3.37 16.55
N THR A 24 -4.40 4.14 15.72
CA THR A 24 -4.90 5.40 15.17
C THR A 24 -5.64 5.18 13.85
N GLY A 25 -6.77 5.86 13.67
CA GLY A 25 -7.56 5.76 12.44
C GLY A 25 -8.27 4.42 12.28
N ASN A 26 -8.64 4.11 11.04
CA ASN A 26 -9.36 2.89 10.67
C ASN A 26 -8.42 1.80 10.14
N TYR A 27 -8.97 0.64 9.80
CA TYR A 27 -8.28 -0.45 9.10
C TYR A 27 -6.96 -0.89 9.77
N ILE A 28 -7.01 -1.02 11.10
CA ILE A 28 -5.86 -1.47 11.91
C ILE A 28 -4.64 -0.56 11.67
N GLY A 29 -4.89 0.74 11.58
CA GLY A 29 -3.85 1.76 11.45
C GLY A 29 -3.08 1.77 10.12
N MET A 30 -3.54 1.09 9.08
CA MET A 30 -2.85 1.13 7.77
C MET A 30 -2.78 2.54 7.17
N PRO A 31 -3.87 3.35 7.15
CA PRO A 31 -3.77 4.72 6.65
C PRO A 31 -2.75 5.56 7.43
N SER A 32 -2.73 5.43 8.74
CA SER A 32 -1.78 6.14 9.61
C SER A 32 -0.34 5.66 9.38
N SER A 33 -0.17 4.35 9.20
CA SER A 33 1.15 3.73 8.96
C SER A 33 1.73 4.06 7.58
N SER A 34 0.92 4.52 6.62
CA SER A 34 1.42 4.95 5.30
C SER A 34 2.33 6.18 5.37
N VAL A 35 2.38 6.87 6.52
CA VAL A 35 3.37 7.92 6.79
C VAL A 35 4.82 7.41 6.79
N LEU A 36 5.03 6.11 6.79
CA LEU A 36 6.36 5.50 6.74
C LEU A 36 7.20 6.01 5.57
N GLU A 37 6.62 6.12 4.38
CA GLU A 37 7.34 6.59 3.20
C GLU A 37 7.84 8.04 3.35
N PRO A 38 7.01 9.04 3.64
CA PRO A 38 7.49 10.41 3.85
C PRO A 38 8.46 10.53 5.03
N VAL A 39 8.34 9.71 6.08
CA VAL A 39 9.32 9.66 7.18
C VAL A 39 10.68 9.21 6.65
N MET A 40 10.72 8.18 5.80
CA MET A 40 11.97 7.72 5.18
C MET A 40 12.57 8.77 4.23
N TYR A 41 11.75 9.53 3.51
CA TYR A 41 12.25 10.67 2.72
C TYR A 41 12.86 11.76 3.58
N LEU A 42 12.28 12.04 4.75
CA LEU A 42 12.89 12.97 5.70
C LEU A 42 14.24 12.46 6.20
N TYR A 43 14.31 11.18 6.61
CA TYR A 43 15.59 10.57 6.99
C TYR A 43 16.62 10.70 5.87
N ASN A 44 16.24 10.35 4.64
CA ASN A 44 17.15 10.42 3.49
C ASN A 44 17.67 11.86 3.23
N ARG A 45 16.85 12.85 3.51
CA ARG A 45 17.19 14.27 3.31
C ARG A 45 17.99 14.88 4.45
N THR A 46 17.65 14.51 5.70
CA THR A 46 18.22 15.16 6.90
C THR A 46 19.33 14.34 7.54
N LYS A 47 19.28 13.01 7.36
CA LYS A 47 20.12 12.03 8.07
C LYS A 47 19.95 12.04 9.59
N GLU A 48 18.81 12.56 10.08
CA GLU A 48 18.50 12.57 11.51
C GLU A 48 17.94 11.21 11.93
N GLU A 49 18.68 10.49 12.78
CA GLU A 49 18.37 9.12 13.23
C GLU A 49 16.97 8.97 13.84
N ARG A 50 16.43 10.01 14.46
CA ARG A 50 15.08 9.98 15.03
C ARG A 50 14.00 9.60 14.01
N TYR A 51 14.14 9.96 12.73
CA TYR A 51 13.20 9.57 11.68
C TYR A 51 13.36 8.09 11.29
N LEU A 52 14.58 7.58 11.27
CA LEU A 52 14.84 6.16 11.05
C LEU A 52 14.31 5.31 12.21
N ASP A 53 14.50 5.76 13.43
CA ASP A 53 13.98 5.06 14.62
C ASP A 53 12.44 5.06 14.63
N PHE A 54 11.83 6.17 14.24
CA PHE A 54 10.37 6.24 14.10
C PHE A 54 9.86 5.34 12.98
N ALA A 55 10.55 5.25 11.85
CA ALA A 55 10.23 4.31 10.77
C ALA A 55 10.31 2.84 11.24
N LYS A 56 11.37 2.48 11.97
CA LYS A 56 11.50 1.13 12.57
C LYS A 56 10.39 0.85 13.59
N TYR A 57 10.01 1.85 14.39
CA TYR A 57 8.88 1.74 15.31
C TYR A 57 7.59 1.44 14.55
N ILE A 58 7.26 2.17 13.49
CA ILE A 58 6.06 1.95 12.67
C ILE A 58 6.01 0.50 12.18
N VAL A 59 7.08 0.01 11.58
CA VAL A 59 7.17 -1.37 11.05
C VAL A 59 7.07 -2.40 12.18
N GLY A 60 7.67 -2.13 13.32
CA GLY A 60 7.55 -2.98 14.51
C GLY A 60 6.11 -3.09 15.01
N GLN A 61 5.37 -1.98 14.99
CA GLN A 61 3.97 -1.97 15.42
C GLN A 61 3.05 -2.78 14.48
N TRP A 62 3.39 -2.89 13.19
CA TRP A 62 2.61 -3.75 12.29
C TRP A 62 2.53 -5.20 12.75
N GLU A 63 3.58 -5.71 13.37
CA GLU A 63 3.69 -7.12 13.78
C GLU A 63 3.16 -7.40 15.19
N THR A 64 2.64 -6.38 15.88
CA THR A 64 1.94 -6.58 17.15
C THR A 64 0.57 -7.26 16.95
N PRO A 65 -0.02 -7.89 17.98
CA PRO A 65 -1.34 -8.50 17.86
C PRO A 65 -2.46 -7.54 17.41
N GLY A 66 -2.30 -6.25 17.69
CA GLY A 66 -3.23 -5.19 17.24
C GLY A 66 -2.91 -4.62 15.87
N GLY A 67 -1.80 -5.01 15.26
CA GLY A 67 -1.32 -4.49 13.99
C GLY A 67 -1.81 -5.28 12.77
N PRO A 68 -1.58 -4.76 11.57
CA PRO A 68 -2.00 -5.40 10.32
C PRO A 68 -1.20 -6.64 9.95
N GLN A 69 -0.06 -6.91 10.62
CA GLN A 69 0.82 -8.06 10.38
C GLN A 69 1.26 -8.20 8.91
N LEU A 70 1.68 -7.08 8.31
CA LEU A 70 1.99 -7.01 6.89
C LEU A 70 3.19 -7.88 6.50
N ILE A 71 4.18 -8.03 7.39
CA ILE A 71 5.37 -8.86 7.15
C ILE A 71 5.05 -10.34 7.39
N SER A 72 4.55 -10.69 8.56
CA SER A 72 4.31 -12.10 8.93
C SER A 72 3.28 -12.77 8.01
N LYS A 73 2.21 -12.07 7.64
CA LYS A 73 1.22 -12.61 6.70
C LYS A 73 1.75 -12.76 5.27
N ALA A 74 2.65 -11.89 4.84
CA ALA A 74 3.32 -12.07 3.56
C ALA A 74 4.28 -13.26 3.57
N ILE A 75 5.03 -13.46 4.66
CA ILE A 75 5.90 -14.63 4.83
C ILE A 75 5.08 -15.92 4.83
N ALA A 76 3.95 -15.92 5.53
CA ALA A 76 3.01 -17.05 5.59
C ALA A 76 2.21 -17.24 4.29
N GLU A 77 2.48 -16.44 3.27
CA GLU A 77 1.82 -16.49 1.95
C GLU A 77 0.30 -16.36 2.01
N VAL A 78 -0.21 -15.62 3.01
CA VAL A 78 -1.63 -15.33 3.10
C VAL A 78 -2.05 -14.41 1.96
N PRO A 79 -3.03 -14.79 1.13
CA PRO A 79 -3.55 -13.94 0.06
C PRO A 79 -3.96 -12.57 0.57
N VAL A 80 -3.73 -11.53 -0.22
CA VAL A 80 -3.97 -10.15 0.24
C VAL A 80 -5.43 -9.92 0.65
N ALA A 81 -6.39 -10.51 -0.05
CA ALA A 81 -7.80 -10.44 0.30
C ALA A 81 -8.17 -11.14 1.62
N ASN A 82 -7.30 -12.02 2.13
CA ASN A 82 -7.55 -12.82 3.32
C ASN A 82 -6.74 -12.37 4.55
N ARG A 83 -5.97 -11.27 4.42
CA ARG A 83 -5.08 -10.80 5.51
C ARG A 83 -5.83 -10.15 6.68
N PHE A 84 -7.05 -9.77 6.48
CA PHE A 84 -7.92 -9.16 7.49
C PHE A 84 -9.21 -9.96 7.62
N PRO A 85 -9.94 -9.81 8.72
CA PRO A 85 -11.25 -10.41 8.84
C PRO A 85 -12.14 -10.03 7.66
N HIS A 86 -12.80 -11.02 7.07
CA HIS A 86 -13.75 -10.73 6.00
C HIS A 86 -14.88 -9.86 6.54
N PRO A 87 -15.23 -8.78 5.86
CA PRO A 87 -16.42 -8.03 6.18
C PRO A 87 -17.67 -8.94 6.01
N LYS A 88 -18.75 -8.61 6.68
CA LYS A 88 -20.04 -9.33 6.52
C LYS A 88 -20.51 -9.38 5.08
N THR A 89 -20.14 -8.37 4.32
CA THR A 89 -20.33 -8.30 2.87
C THR A 89 -18.98 -8.08 2.21
N TRP A 90 -18.74 -8.68 1.06
CA TRP A 90 -17.46 -8.59 0.33
C TRP A 90 -17.05 -7.14 -0.06
N PHE A 91 -17.97 -6.21 0.01
CA PHE A 91 -17.76 -4.79 -0.29
C PHE A 91 -17.82 -3.88 0.95
N SER A 92 -17.81 -4.41 2.16
CA SER A 92 -17.85 -3.58 3.38
C SER A 92 -16.54 -2.82 3.56
N ARG A 93 -16.63 -1.53 3.81
CA ARG A 93 -15.49 -0.68 4.14
C ARG A 93 -14.95 -0.92 5.56
N GLU A 94 -15.76 -1.55 6.41
CA GLU A 94 -15.38 -1.89 7.77
C GLU A 94 -14.51 -3.15 7.77
N ASN A 95 -13.29 -3.05 8.22
CA ASN A 95 -12.32 -4.16 8.30
C ASN A 95 -11.90 -4.76 6.94
N GLY A 96 -12.07 -4.03 5.83
CA GLY A 96 -11.67 -4.50 4.50
C GLY A 96 -10.17 -4.56 4.30
N GLN A 97 -9.77 -5.27 3.23
CA GLN A 97 -8.39 -5.44 2.78
C GLN A 97 -7.95 -4.20 1.97
N LYS A 98 -7.86 -3.04 2.58
CA LYS A 98 -7.59 -1.77 1.92
C LYS A 98 -6.37 -1.86 0.98
N ALA A 99 -6.63 -1.72 -0.32
CA ALA A 99 -5.63 -1.92 -1.36
C ALA A 99 -4.61 -0.79 -1.44
N TYR A 100 -5.10 0.45 -1.50
CA TYR A 100 -4.26 1.65 -1.58
C TYR A 100 -3.31 1.74 -0.38
N GLU A 101 -3.86 1.70 0.82
CA GLU A 101 -3.10 1.87 2.06
C GLU A 101 -2.10 0.73 2.28
N MET A 102 -2.47 -0.49 1.94
CA MET A 102 -1.55 -1.63 2.01
C MET A 102 -0.35 -1.42 1.10
N MET A 103 -0.57 -1.02 -0.15
CA MET A 103 0.53 -0.77 -1.10
C MET A 103 1.39 0.41 -0.64
N SER A 104 0.79 1.50 -0.14
CA SER A 104 1.54 2.64 0.40
C SER A 104 2.41 2.26 1.60
N CYS A 105 1.95 1.36 2.47
CA CYS A 105 2.80 0.82 3.53
C CYS A 105 4.00 0.06 2.96
N TYR A 106 3.81 -0.75 1.93
CA TYR A 106 4.92 -1.47 1.28
C TYR A 106 5.87 -0.55 0.51
N GLU A 107 5.39 0.55 -0.06
CA GLU A 107 6.26 1.58 -0.64
C GLU A 107 7.20 2.16 0.43
N GLY A 108 6.66 2.48 1.61
CA GLY A 108 7.46 2.90 2.74
C GLY A 108 8.46 1.83 3.22
N LEU A 109 8.06 0.56 3.20
CA LEU A 109 8.93 -0.56 3.57
C LEU A 109 10.11 -0.71 2.58
N LEU A 110 9.89 -0.46 1.29
CA LEU A 110 10.95 -0.44 0.30
C LEU A 110 11.93 0.72 0.52
N GLU A 111 11.44 1.90 0.95
CA GLU A 111 12.34 3.00 1.31
C GLU A 111 13.17 2.66 2.56
N LEU A 112 12.59 1.95 3.53
CA LEU A 112 13.34 1.45 4.69
C LEU A 112 14.36 0.36 4.29
N TYR A 113 14.02 -0.50 3.33
CA TYR A 113 14.95 -1.48 2.74
C TYR A 113 16.20 -0.79 2.16
N LYS A 114 16.02 0.28 1.36
CA LYS A 114 17.15 1.02 0.77
C LYS A 114 18.17 1.50 1.79
N VAL A 115 17.71 1.82 2.98
CA VAL A 115 18.56 2.34 4.07
C VAL A 115 19.17 1.22 4.90
N THR A 116 18.38 0.21 5.23
CA THR A 116 18.79 -0.86 6.16
C THR A 116 19.50 -2.01 5.48
N GLY A 117 19.24 -2.23 4.19
CA GLY A 117 19.71 -3.41 3.46
C GLY A 117 19.07 -4.72 3.92
N ASN A 118 18.01 -4.68 4.76
CA ASN A 118 17.38 -5.89 5.27
C ASN A 118 16.61 -6.63 4.15
N PRO A 119 17.11 -7.78 3.67
CA PRO A 119 16.53 -8.47 2.51
C PRO A 119 15.11 -8.97 2.75
N LEU A 120 14.71 -9.13 4.01
CA LEU A 120 13.35 -9.51 4.37
C LEU A 120 12.33 -8.52 3.82
N TYR A 121 12.62 -7.22 3.89
CA TYR A 121 11.68 -6.18 3.46
C TYR A 121 11.39 -6.25 1.96
N LEU A 122 12.42 -6.40 1.14
CA LEU A 122 12.23 -6.59 -0.31
C LEU A 122 11.44 -7.88 -0.60
N SER A 123 11.86 -9.00 -0.01
CA SER A 123 11.21 -10.31 -0.21
C SER A 123 9.72 -10.28 0.15
N VAL A 124 9.36 -9.60 1.25
CA VAL A 124 7.95 -9.44 1.69
C VAL A 124 7.13 -8.68 0.65
N VAL A 125 7.70 -7.62 0.07
CA VAL A 125 7.00 -6.83 -0.95
C VAL A 125 6.86 -7.63 -2.24
N GLU A 126 7.91 -8.31 -2.69
CA GLU A 126 7.85 -9.17 -3.90
C GLU A 126 6.81 -10.29 -3.75
N LYS A 127 6.77 -10.97 -2.60
CA LYS A 127 5.75 -11.99 -2.30
C LYS A 127 4.34 -11.39 -2.36
N THR A 128 4.14 -10.22 -1.75
CA THR A 128 2.84 -9.55 -1.77
C THR A 128 2.42 -9.15 -3.18
N VAL A 129 3.32 -8.59 -3.97
CA VAL A 129 3.07 -8.26 -5.37
C VAL A 129 2.73 -9.52 -6.17
N GLY A 130 3.42 -10.63 -5.94
CA GLY A 130 3.08 -11.91 -6.54
C GLY A 130 1.65 -12.37 -6.24
N HIS A 131 1.17 -12.17 -5.00
CA HIS A 131 -0.22 -12.45 -4.62
C HIS A 131 -1.18 -11.51 -5.34
N ILE A 132 -0.90 -10.20 -5.35
CA ILE A 132 -1.73 -9.20 -6.02
C ILE A 132 -1.90 -9.53 -7.50
N VAL A 133 -0.81 -9.85 -8.21
CA VAL A 133 -0.85 -10.23 -9.64
C VAL A 133 -1.65 -11.51 -9.86
N ARG A 134 -1.47 -12.50 -8.99
CA ARG A 134 -2.10 -13.81 -9.17
C ARG A 134 -3.60 -13.77 -8.91
N GLU A 135 -4.06 -12.95 -7.95
CA GLU A 135 -5.40 -13.07 -7.37
C GLU A 135 -6.27 -11.81 -7.55
N GLU A 136 -5.67 -10.66 -7.74
CA GLU A 136 -6.40 -9.38 -7.73
C GLU A 136 -6.39 -8.64 -9.06
N ILE A 137 -5.24 -8.63 -9.75
CA ILE A 137 -5.11 -7.85 -10.99
C ILE A 137 -5.88 -8.52 -12.11
N ASN A 138 -6.84 -7.80 -12.64
CA ASN A 138 -7.68 -8.23 -13.76
C ASN A 138 -7.02 -7.97 -15.13
N VAL A 139 -7.73 -8.29 -16.21
CA VAL A 139 -7.24 -8.14 -17.58
C VAL A 139 -6.89 -6.71 -17.96
N ALA A 140 -7.48 -5.72 -17.31
CA ALA A 140 -7.17 -4.30 -17.54
C ALA A 140 -5.92 -3.80 -16.78
N GLY A 141 -5.28 -4.65 -15.98
CA GLY A 141 -4.07 -4.29 -15.23
C GLY A 141 -4.34 -3.54 -13.93
N SER A 142 -5.55 -3.62 -13.39
CA SER A 142 -5.92 -3.04 -12.10
C SER A 142 -6.74 -4.01 -11.27
N GLY A 143 -7.00 -3.68 -10.02
CA GLY A 143 -7.75 -4.50 -9.08
C GLY A 143 -8.56 -3.64 -8.12
N SER A 144 -8.98 -4.25 -7.03
CA SER A 144 -9.84 -3.71 -5.97
C SER A 144 -11.31 -3.54 -6.34
N ALA A 145 -12.13 -3.56 -5.30
CA ALA A 145 -13.52 -3.09 -5.34
C ALA A 145 -13.82 -2.39 -4.02
N PHE A 146 -14.48 -1.23 -4.08
CA PHE A 146 -14.73 -0.40 -2.89
C PHE A 146 -13.44 -0.17 -2.08
N GLU A 147 -12.34 0.10 -2.80
CA GLU A 147 -10.99 0.36 -2.25
C GLU A 147 -10.33 -0.88 -1.59
N CYS A 148 -10.92 -2.07 -1.69
CA CYS A 148 -10.44 -3.27 -1.01
C CYS A 148 -10.02 -4.37 -1.99
N TRP A 149 -9.06 -5.19 -1.59
CA TRP A 149 -8.77 -6.46 -2.22
C TRP A 149 -9.90 -7.45 -1.96
N TYR A 150 -10.30 -8.25 -2.95
CA TYR A 150 -11.49 -9.10 -2.86
C TYR A 150 -11.41 -10.40 -3.68
N GLY A 151 -10.21 -10.78 -4.15
CA GLY A 151 -10.03 -11.90 -5.10
C GLY A 151 -10.55 -11.54 -6.48
N GLY A 152 -10.29 -10.32 -6.94
CA GLY A 152 -10.93 -9.72 -8.10
C GLY A 152 -10.69 -10.45 -9.41
N LYS A 153 -9.57 -11.18 -9.55
CA LYS A 153 -9.25 -11.90 -10.78
C LYS A 153 -10.25 -13.04 -11.07
N GLU A 154 -10.66 -13.76 -10.06
CA GLU A 154 -11.71 -14.79 -10.22
C GLU A 154 -13.11 -14.20 -10.40
N ARG A 155 -13.31 -12.96 -9.94
CA ARG A 155 -14.60 -12.28 -9.94
C ARG A 155 -14.80 -11.31 -11.09
N GLN A 156 -13.85 -11.16 -11.99
CA GLN A 156 -13.92 -10.17 -13.07
C GLN A 156 -15.06 -10.40 -14.08
N THR A 157 -15.68 -11.60 -14.08
CA THR A 157 -16.87 -11.92 -14.88
C THR A 157 -18.19 -11.67 -14.14
N GLN A 158 -18.12 -11.29 -12.86
CA GLN A 158 -19.30 -11.01 -12.04
C GLN A 158 -19.62 -9.52 -12.08
N PRO A 159 -20.90 -9.13 -12.05
CA PRO A 159 -21.28 -7.73 -11.91
C PRO A 159 -20.73 -7.18 -10.59
N THR A 160 -19.76 -6.28 -10.68
CA THR A 160 -19.09 -5.69 -9.53
C THR A 160 -19.05 -4.18 -9.71
N TYR A 161 -19.41 -3.44 -8.66
CA TYR A 161 -19.46 -1.99 -8.68
C TYR A 161 -18.19 -1.40 -8.04
N HIS A 162 -17.85 -0.16 -8.42
CA HIS A 162 -16.71 0.58 -7.86
C HIS A 162 -15.41 -0.24 -7.88
N THR A 163 -15.10 -0.79 -9.05
CA THR A 163 -13.87 -1.56 -9.28
C THR A 163 -12.80 -0.71 -9.96
N MET A 164 -11.55 -1.10 -9.79
CA MET A 164 -10.41 -0.50 -10.47
C MET A 164 -10.29 1.02 -10.20
N GLU A 165 -10.44 1.42 -8.94
CA GLU A 165 -10.31 2.84 -8.58
C GLU A 165 -8.96 3.38 -9.06
N THR A 166 -8.99 4.58 -9.62
CA THR A 166 -7.80 5.22 -10.20
C THR A 166 -6.67 5.37 -9.17
N CYS A 167 -7.00 5.61 -7.90
CA CYS A 167 -5.99 5.69 -6.84
C CYS A 167 -5.28 4.34 -6.64
N VAL A 168 -6.00 3.22 -6.65
CA VAL A 168 -5.40 1.88 -6.55
C VAL A 168 -4.55 1.56 -7.79
N THR A 169 -5.06 1.87 -8.98
CA THR A 169 -4.30 1.70 -10.23
C THR A 169 -2.98 2.47 -10.20
N PHE A 170 -3.04 3.73 -9.76
CA PHE A 170 -1.86 4.58 -9.68
C PHE A 170 -0.83 4.06 -8.67
N THR A 171 -1.27 3.70 -7.46
CA THR A 171 -0.38 3.17 -6.41
C THR A 171 0.20 1.81 -6.80
N TRP A 172 -0.57 0.98 -7.51
CA TRP A 172 -0.06 -0.25 -8.10
C TRP A 172 1.11 0.00 -9.04
N MET A 173 0.97 0.97 -9.94
CA MET A 173 2.04 1.36 -10.85
C MET A 173 3.25 1.94 -10.12
N GLN A 174 3.04 2.74 -9.07
CA GLN A 174 4.13 3.26 -8.24
C GLN A 174 4.92 2.13 -7.58
N LEU A 175 4.23 1.17 -6.97
CA LEU A 175 4.86 0.01 -6.32
C LEU A 175 5.66 -0.82 -7.34
N CYS A 176 5.10 -1.09 -8.54
CA CYS A 176 5.79 -1.78 -9.62
C CYS A 176 7.03 -1.00 -10.08
N ASN A 177 6.93 0.32 -10.25
CA ASN A 177 8.06 1.16 -10.63
C ASN A 177 9.21 1.10 -9.60
N ARG A 178 8.90 1.11 -8.31
CA ARG A 178 9.91 0.98 -7.25
C ARG A 178 10.62 -0.37 -7.31
N LEU A 179 9.86 -1.44 -7.49
CA LEU A 179 10.44 -2.77 -7.64
C LEU A 179 11.28 -2.89 -8.90
N LEU A 180 10.83 -2.33 -10.03
CA LEU A 180 11.64 -2.26 -11.26
C LEU A 180 12.99 -1.57 -11.02
N GLN A 181 12.98 -0.42 -10.36
CA GLN A 181 14.20 0.33 -10.04
C GLN A 181 15.15 -0.42 -9.11
N MET A 182 14.62 -1.24 -8.20
CA MET A 182 15.43 -1.99 -7.23
C MET A 182 15.97 -3.30 -7.77
N THR A 183 15.20 -3.98 -8.60
CA THR A 183 15.49 -5.36 -9.03
C THR A 183 15.94 -5.46 -10.48
N GLY A 184 15.60 -4.48 -11.32
CA GLY A 184 15.80 -4.55 -12.78
C GLY A 184 14.89 -5.57 -13.46
N ASN A 185 13.91 -6.17 -12.78
CA ASN A 185 13.02 -7.17 -13.36
C ASN A 185 11.97 -6.51 -14.26
N SER A 186 12.08 -6.75 -15.58
CA SER A 186 11.21 -6.15 -16.60
C SER A 186 9.73 -6.51 -16.45
N LEU A 187 9.39 -7.58 -15.74
CA LEU A 187 8.01 -7.98 -15.50
C LEU A 187 7.20 -6.87 -14.80
N TYR A 188 7.86 -6.07 -13.96
CA TYR A 188 7.20 -4.92 -13.34
C TYR A 188 6.88 -3.80 -14.36
N ALA A 189 7.67 -3.68 -15.42
CA ALA A 189 7.37 -2.77 -16.53
C ALA A 189 6.15 -3.24 -17.33
N ASP A 190 6.03 -4.54 -17.57
CA ASP A 190 4.86 -5.13 -18.26
C ASP A 190 3.57 -4.89 -17.47
N TYR A 191 3.62 -5.00 -16.14
CA TYR A 191 2.46 -4.69 -15.29
C TYR A 191 2.05 -3.22 -15.37
N MET A 192 3.03 -2.30 -15.36
CA MET A 192 2.76 -0.87 -15.52
C MET A 192 2.21 -0.55 -16.91
N GLU A 193 2.78 -1.12 -17.96
CA GLU A 193 2.32 -0.91 -19.34
C GLU A 193 0.84 -1.35 -19.47
N THR A 194 0.50 -2.54 -18.96
CA THR A 194 -0.87 -3.04 -18.98
C THR A 194 -1.81 -2.09 -18.24
N ALA A 195 -1.42 -1.63 -17.05
CA ALA A 195 -2.23 -0.71 -16.25
C ALA A 195 -2.41 0.66 -16.94
N ILE A 196 -1.35 1.22 -17.53
CA ILE A 196 -1.38 2.53 -18.20
C ILE A 196 -2.32 2.50 -19.41
N TYR A 197 -2.11 1.56 -20.32
CA TYR A 197 -2.83 1.55 -21.60
C TYR A 197 -4.27 1.06 -21.49
N ASN A 198 -4.64 0.43 -20.38
CA ASN A 198 -6.01 -0.05 -20.17
C ASN A 198 -6.70 0.68 -19.01
N ALA A 199 -6.47 0.25 -17.76
CA ALA A 199 -7.24 0.77 -16.62
C ALA A 199 -7.07 2.29 -16.41
N LEU A 200 -5.84 2.82 -16.49
CA LEU A 200 -5.60 4.25 -16.26
C LEU A 200 -6.17 5.10 -17.39
N MET A 201 -5.85 4.78 -18.65
CA MET A 201 -6.35 5.55 -19.79
C MET A 201 -7.87 5.48 -19.91
N ALA A 202 -8.46 4.32 -19.61
CA ALA A 202 -9.92 4.15 -19.59
C ALA A 202 -10.62 4.92 -18.46
N SER A 203 -9.92 5.27 -17.39
CA SER A 203 -10.46 6.10 -16.31
C SER A 203 -10.55 7.59 -16.67
N LEU A 204 -9.86 8.00 -17.73
CA LEU A 204 -9.87 9.39 -18.19
C LEU A 204 -11.08 9.62 -19.10
N LYS A 205 -11.87 10.63 -18.79
CA LYS A 205 -12.96 11.04 -19.66
C LYS A 205 -12.40 11.85 -20.83
N ALA A 206 -12.81 11.52 -22.04
CA ALA A 206 -12.42 12.26 -23.24
C ALA A 206 -12.98 13.70 -23.27
N ASP A 207 -14.06 13.94 -22.54
CA ASP A 207 -14.71 15.27 -22.42
C ASP A 207 -14.36 15.93 -21.08
N ALA A 208 -13.46 16.90 -21.13
CA ALA A 208 -13.03 17.69 -19.97
C ALA A 208 -14.17 18.46 -19.30
N SER A 209 -15.32 18.67 -19.97
CA SER A 209 -16.47 19.38 -19.41
C SER A 209 -17.10 18.65 -18.21
N GLN A 210 -16.82 17.37 -18.04
CA GLN A 210 -17.33 16.56 -16.92
C GLN A 210 -16.42 16.55 -15.69
N ILE A 211 -15.18 17.02 -15.80
CA ILE A 211 -14.25 17.11 -14.65
C ILE A 211 -14.69 18.17 -13.65
N ALA A 212 -15.38 19.19 -14.11
CA ALA A 212 -15.87 20.31 -13.26
C ALA A 212 -17.12 19.99 -12.42
N LYS A 213 -17.61 18.77 -12.40
CA LYS A 213 -18.83 18.36 -11.69
C LYS A 213 -18.59 17.52 -10.42
N TYR A 214 -17.34 17.39 -9.99
CA TYR A 214 -16.97 16.70 -8.75
C TYR A 214 -16.34 17.65 -7.75
#